data_4d4e9cb7eb4b7c5cfaa0f19ff231161a
#
_entry.id   4d4e9cb7eb4b7c5cfaa0f19ff231161a
#
_cell.length_a   1.000
_cell.length_b   1.000
_cell.length_c   1.000
_cell.angle_alpha   90.00
_cell.angle_beta   90.00
_cell.angle_gamma   90.00
#
_symmetry.space_group_name_H-M   'P 1'
#
loop_
_entity.id
_entity.type
_entity.pdbx_description
1 polymer ?
#
loop_
_entity_poly.entity_id
_entity_poly.type
_entity_poly.pdbx_seq_one_letter_code
_entity_poly.pdbx_strand_id
1 'polypeptide(L)'
;METSSKKRIIILSAIGILLTSLICLFAFRNVILCHIVDKRTTRAEQTYGLQIHYQELRMKGCNEVALQGLSIVPNQRDTLLTLQSVNVKLSFWELLKGEIEVRNVLMNGLAINFIKHDSIANYDFLFFKRQQEAEPQPVIESDYANRIDRILNLIYGFLPENGQLSQINITERKDSNFVAVNIPSFIIENNHFQSTIQIKEDTLPQQLWEATGELNRRDYTLKASVFAPEKRKISLPYITRRFGAEVTFDTLSYNMTKDKRASNQLLLKGKARVNGLDVFHKALSPEVIHLDRGQLCYEMNISGHSLELDSTTIVDFNKLQFHPYLRAEKEKGNWHFTAAVNKSWFPADDLFSSLPKGLFSNLEGIKTSGELAYHFLLDIDFAQLDSLKLESELKEKDFRITSYGATSL
;
A
#
# COMPACT_ATOMS: atom_id res chain seq x y z
N MET A 1 -54.20 29.33 -32.24
CA MET A 1 -52.90 29.17 -32.93
C MET A 1 -51.73 29.96 -32.35
N GLU A 2 -51.96 31.04 -31.60
CA GLU A 2 -50.91 31.92 -31.05
C GLU A 2 -50.07 31.33 -29.87
N THR A 3 -50.64 30.49 -29.05
CA THR A 3 -49.98 29.90 -27.89
C THR A 3 -48.87 28.87 -28.25
N SER A 4 -48.99 28.20 -29.42
CA SER A 4 -48.04 27.24 -29.92
C SER A 4 -46.76 27.91 -30.45
N SER A 5 -46.90 29.11 -31.07
CA SER A 5 -45.78 29.89 -31.59
C SER A 5 -44.95 30.49 -30.48
N LYS A 6 -45.55 31.02 -29.43
CA LYS A 6 -44.83 31.57 -28.28
C LYS A 6 -44.04 30.50 -27.50
N LYS A 7 -44.60 29.30 -27.34
CA LYS A 7 -43.88 28.16 -26.74
C LYS A 7 -42.66 27.75 -27.55
N ARG A 8 -42.74 27.69 -28.89
CA ARG A 8 -41.62 27.40 -29.79
C ARG A 8 -40.51 28.43 -29.72
N ILE A 9 -40.85 29.72 -29.63
CA ILE A 9 -39.88 30.80 -29.50
C ILE A 9 -39.14 30.71 -28.15
N ILE A 10 -39.84 30.42 -27.05
CA ILE A 10 -39.24 30.25 -25.71
C ILE A 10 -38.28 29.02 -25.73
N ILE A 11 -38.70 27.93 -26.33
CA ILE A 11 -37.83 26.73 -26.42
C ILE A 11 -36.60 27.00 -27.28
N LEU A 12 -36.74 27.65 -28.44
CA LEU A 12 -35.61 28.01 -29.29
C LEU A 12 -34.65 29.00 -28.63
N SER A 13 -35.17 30.00 -27.89
CA SER A 13 -34.33 30.94 -27.14
C SER A 13 -33.61 30.25 -25.98
N ALA A 14 -34.26 29.33 -25.26
CA ALA A 14 -33.62 28.54 -24.20
C ALA A 14 -32.51 27.63 -24.76
N ILE A 15 -32.76 26.98 -25.91
CA ILE A 15 -31.73 26.19 -26.60
C ILE A 15 -30.57 27.10 -27.07
N GLY A 16 -30.88 28.28 -27.62
CA GLY A 16 -29.86 29.26 -28.03
C GLY A 16 -28.98 29.72 -26.87
N ILE A 17 -29.58 30.05 -25.73
CA ILE A 17 -28.85 30.41 -24.51
C ILE A 17 -27.98 29.25 -24.01
N LEU A 18 -28.52 28.03 -24.01
CA LEU A 18 -27.77 26.83 -23.62
C LEU A 18 -26.56 26.60 -24.52
N LEU A 19 -26.74 26.67 -25.85
CA LEU A 19 -25.66 26.51 -26.83
C LEU A 19 -24.59 27.60 -26.67
N THR A 20 -25.01 28.86 -26.51
CA THR A 20 -24.08 29.97 -26.29
C THR A 20 -23.28 29.79 -24.98
N SER A 21 -23.93 29.35 -23.90
CA SER A 21 -23.29 29.04 -22.62
C SER A 21 -22.25 27.90 -22.76
N LEU A 22 -22.61 26.84 -23.51
CA LEU A 22 -21.67 25.72 -23.80
C LEU A 22 -20.46 26.17 -24.60
N ILE A 23 -20.69 27.01 -25.62
CA ILE A 23 -19.61 27.58 -26.44
C ILE A 23 -18.69 28.46 -25.60
N CYS A 24 -19.24 29.30 -24.73
CA CYS A 24 -18.46 30.11 -23.79
C CYS A 24 -17.65 29.24 -22.83
N LEU A 25 -18.25 28.25 -22.21
CA LEU A 25 -17.53 27.29 -21.32
C LEU A 25 -16.39 26.60 -22.06
N PHE A 26 -16.64 26.16 -23.29
CA PHE A 26 -15.61 25.53 -24.14
C PHE A 26 -14.48 26.52 -24.50
N ALA A 27 -14.80 27.76 -24.85
CA ALA A 27 -13.82 28.78 -25.17
C ALA A 27 -12.93 29.15 -23.96
N PHE A 28 -13.52 29.25 -22.79
CA PHE A 28 -12.81 29.64 -21.55
C PHE A 28 -12.27 28.46 -20.73
N ARG A 29 -12.40 27.21 -21.20
CA ARG A 29 -12.02 26.00 -20.45
C ARG A 29 -10.61 26.02 -19.89
N ASN A 30 -9.63 26.53 -20.67
CA ASN A 30 -8.24 26.61 -20.22
C ASN A 30 -8.06 27.65 -19.10
N VAL A 31 -8.72 28.81 -19.23
CA VAL A 31 -8.69 29.87 -18.21
C VAL A 31 -9.30 29.36 -16.91
N ILE A 32 -10.43 28.67 -16.99
CA ILE A 32 -11.10 28.06 -15.83
C ILE A 32 -10.18 27.01 -15.19
N LEU A 33 -9.60 26.12 -16.00
CA LEU A 33 -8.68 25.08 -15.52
C LEU A 33 -7.48 25.70 -14.78
N CYS A 34 -6.77 26.65 -15.42
CA CYS A 34 -5.63 27.33 -14.82
C CYS A 34 -6.03 28.02 -13.51
N HIS A 35 -7.16 28.76 -13.49
CA HIS A 35 -7.61 29.44 -12.29
C HIS A 35 -7.89 28.45 -11.12
N ILE A 36 -8.50 27.31 -11.41
CA ILE A 36 -8.76 26.27 -10.38
C ILE A 36 -7.45 25.68 -9.86
N VAL A 37 -6.52 25.36 -10.77
CA VAL A 37 -5.22 24.76 -10.39
C VAL A 37 -4.39 25.77 -9.62
N ASP A 38 -4.27 27.02 -10.09
CA ASP A 38 -3.51 28.09 -9.41
C ASP A 38 -4.04 28.34 -8.00
N LYS A 39 -5.35 28.37 -7.82
CA LYS A 39 -5.94 28.51 -6.49
C LYS A 39 -5.58 27.35 -5.56
N ARG A 40 -5.51 26.12 -6.09
CA ARG A 40 -5.16 24.92 -5.31
C ARG A 40 -3.68 24.86 -5.01
N THR A 41 -2.82 25.19 -5.99
CA THR A 41 -1.36 25.23 -5.81
C THR A 41 -0.96 26.33 -4.83
N THR A 42 -1.48 27.55 -4.96
CA THR A 42 -1.23 28.66 -4.01
C THR A 42 -1.61 28.25 -2.58
N ARG A 43 -2.76 27.59 -2.41
CA ARG A 43 -3.15 27.10 -1.08
C ARG A 43 -2.19 26.02 -0.55
N ALA A 44 -1.74 25.11 -1.41
CA ALA A 44 -0.76 24.08 -1.02
C ALA A 44 0.60 24.70 -0.68
N GLU A 45 1.06 25.68 -1.46
CA GLU A 45 2.29 26.44 -1.21
C GLU A 45 2.27 27.13 0.16
N GLN A 46 1.17 27.81 0.47
CA GLN A 46 0.99 28.49 1.76
C GLN A 46 0.90 27.51 2.93
N THR A 47 0.17 26.39 2.75
CA THR A 47 -0.08 25.43 3.83
C THR A 47 1.17 24.60 4.15
N TYR A 48 1.93 24.20 3.13
CA TYR A 48 3.03 23.26 3.28
C TYR A 48 4.41 23.89 3.10
N GLY A 49 4.49 25.15 2.69
CA GLY A 49 5.77 25.80 2.41
C GLY A 49 6.46 25.22 1.17
N LEU A 50 5.72 25.05 0.10
CA LEU A 50 6.18 24.53 -1.17
C LEU A 50 6.28 25.63 -2.21
N GLN A 51 7.04 25.37 -3.27
CA GLN A 51 7.01 26.11 -4.53
C GLN A 51 6.60 25.10 -5.61
N ILE A 52 5.48 25.38 -6.29
CA ILE A 52 4.91 24.51 -7.32
C ILE A 52 4.97 25.26 -8.65
N HIS A 53 5.77 24.78 -9.58
CA HIS A 53 5.92 25.36 -10.89
C HIS A 53 5.49 24.37 -11.97
N TYR A 54 4.84 24.86 -13.01
CA TYR A 54 4.56 24.10 -14.22
C TYR A 54 4.76 24.98 -15.47
N GLN A 55 5.17 24.38 -16.57
CA GLN A 55 5.41 25.11 -17.83
C GLN A 55 4.13 25.32 -18.62
N GLU A 56 3.31 24.28 -18.74
CA GLU A 56 2.08 24.33 -19.52
C GLU A 56 0.99 23.49 -18.86
N LEU A 57 -0.20 24.06 -18.76
CA LEU A 57 -1.42 23.38 -18.34
C LEU A 57 -2.54 23.72 -19.31
N ARG A 58 -3.11 22.72 -19.97
CA ARG A 58 -4.17 22.92 -20.94
C ARG A 58 -5.18 21.79 -21.00
N MET A 59 -6.40 22.08 -21.36
CA MET A 59 -7.38 21.09 -21.77
C MET A 59 -7.26 20.80 -23.28
N LYS A 60 -7.18 19.53 -23.63
CA LYS A 60 -7.34 19.03 -24.99
C LYS A 60 -8.77 18.53 -25.16
N GLY A 61 -9.55 19.17 -26.04
CA GLY A 61 -10.97 18.85 -26.17
C GLY A 61 -11.76 19.23 -24.91
N CYS A 62 -12.73 18.38 -24.54
CA CYS A 62 -13.64 18.59 -23.42
C CYS A 62 -13.28 17.81 -22.15
N ASN A 63 -12.44 16.79 -22.25
CA ASN A 63 -12.23 15.82 -21.18
C ASN A 63 -10.78 15.31 -21.04
N GLU A 64 -9.82 15.93 -21.69
CA GLU A 64 -8.41 15.59 -21.53
C GLU A 64 -7.64 16.80 -20.99
N VAL A 65 -6.85 16.59 -19.95
CA VAL A 65 -5.97 17.59 -19.33
C VAL A 65 -4.54 17.20 -19.60
N ALA A 66 -3.75 18.14 -20.13
CA ALA A 66 -2.32 18.00 -20.34
C ALA A 66 -1.55 18.96 -19.43
N LEU A 67 -0.57 18.45 -18.72
CA LEU A 67 0.35 19.19 -17.87
C LEU A 67 1.78 18.86 -18.27
N GLN A 68 2.64 19.89 -18.37
CA GLN A 68 4.04 19.73 -18.73
C GLN A 68 4.93 20.51 -17.76
N GLY A 69 6.10 19.95 -17.48
CA GLY A 69 7.16 20.62 -16.74
C GLY A 69 6.80 20.93 -15.29
N LEU A 70 6.07 20.02 -14.59
CA LEU A 70 5.77 20.21 -13.18
C LEU A 70 7.03 20.02 -12.34
N SER A 71 7.23 20.93 -11.38
CA SER A 71 8.27 20.87 -10.36
C SER A 71 7.70 21.26 -9.00
N ILE A 72 8.02 20.49 -7.98
CA ILE A 72 7.66 20.76 -6.58
C ILE A 72 8.94 20.85 -5.76
N VAL A 73 9.17 22.02 -5.19
CA VAL A 73 10.37 22.34 -4.41
C VAL A 73 9.92 22.83 -3.03
N PRO A 74 10.19 22.12 -1.95
CA PRO A 74 9.95 22.63 -0.59
C PRO A 74 10.87 23.82 -0.30
N ASN A 75 10.39 24.80 0.47
CA ASN A 75 11.11 26.03 0.74
C ASN A 75 12.49 25.74 1.37
N GLN A 76 13.54 26.29 0.75
CA GLN A 76 14.95 26.12 1.17
C GLN A 76 15.39 24.64 1.22
N ARG A 77 14.87 23.80 0.35
CA ARG A 77 15.18 22.37 0.23
C ARG A 77 15.45 21.98 -1.22
N ASP A 78 16.00 20.79 -1.38
CA ASP A 78 16.16 20.18 -2.69
C ASP A 78 14.82 19.85 -3.34
N THR A 79 14.81 19.84 -4.67
CA THR A 79 13.64 19.48 -5.46
C THR A 79 13.12 18.09 -5.08
N LEU A 80 11.87 18.04 -4.62
CA LEU A 80 11.23 16.78 -4.23
C LEU A 80 10.68 16.01 -5.43
N LEU A 81 10.00 16.72 -6.34
CA LEU A 81 9.33 16.07 -7.47
C LEU A 81 9.49 16.88 -8.74
N THR A 82 9.78 16.18 -9.83
CA THR A 82 9.65 16.69 -11.19
C THR A 82 8.85 15.73 -12.05
N LEU A 83 8.09 16.28 -13.00
CA LEU A 83 7.31 15.53 -13.97
C LEU A 83 7.43 16.21 -15.34
N GLN A 84 7.91 15.47 -16.34
CA GLN A 84 8.06 16.01 -17.68
C GLN A 84 6.70 16.25 -18.33
N SER A 85 5.84 15.24 -18.34
CA SER A 85 4.50 15.37 -18.92
C SER A 85 3.51 14.39 -18.36
N VAL A 86 2.25 14.81 -18.25
CA VAL A 86 1.12 13.94 -18.00
C VAL A 86 -0.10 14.39 -18.80
N ASN A 87 -0.76 13.43 -19.44
CA ASN A 87 -2.06 13.60 -20.08
C ASN A 87 -3.06 12.72 -19.37
N VAL A 88 -4.12 13.31 -18.88
CA VAL A 88 -5.21 12.62 -18.15
C VAL A 88 -6.49 12.77 -18.95
N LYS A 89 -7.06 11.64 -19.37
CA LYS A 89 -8.36 11.61 -20.04
C LYS A 89 -9.43 11.20 -19.04
N LEU A 90 -10.42 12.05 -18.88
CA LEU A 90 -11.54 11.87 -17.97
C LEU A 90 -12.73 11.26 -18.69
N SER A 91 -13.64 10.63 -17.96
CA SER A 91 -14.93 10.21 -18.48
C SER A 91 -15.82 11.43 -18.72
N PHE A 92 -16.20 11.66 -19.97
CA PHE A 92 -17.03 12.81 -20.33
C PHE A 92 -18.41 12.80 -19.66
N TRP A 93 -19.03 11.63 -19.57
CA TRP A 93 -20.37 11.50 -18.98
C TRP A 93 -20.38 11.68 -17.45
N GLU A 94 -19.35 11.17 -16.77
CA GLU A 94 -19.21 11.36 -15.33
C GLU A 94 -18.86 12.82 -15.00
N LEU A 95 -18.04 13.45 -15.84
CA LEU A 95 -17.72 14.86 -15.70
C LEU A 95 -18.96 15.76 -15.81
N LEU A 96 -19.93 15.42 -16.69
CA LEU A 96 -21.21 16.13 -16.79
C LEU A 96 -22.08 15.97 -15.54
N LYS A 97 -21.93 14.89 -14.78
CA LYS A 97 -22.56 14.67 -13.47
C LYS A 97 -21.84 15.35 -12.33
N GLY A 98 -20.68 15.97 -12.58
CA GLY A 98 -19.82 16.56 -11.57
C GLY A 98 -18.87 15.56 -10.89
N GLU A 99 -18.72 14.35 -11.44
CA GLU A 99 -17.85 13.30 -10.96
C GLU A 99 -16.55 13.24 -11.78
N ILE A 100 -15.41 13.04 -11.10
CA ILE A 100 -14.10 12.91 -11.77
C ILE A 100 -13.76 11.42 -11.85
N GLU A 101 -13.88 10.87 -13.04
CA GLU A 101 -13.45 9.52 -13.34
C GLU A 101 -12.31 9.53 -14.37
N VAL A 102 -11.16 9.00 -13.97
CA VAL A 102 -9.98 8.91 -14.83
C VAL A 102 -10.07 7.65 -15.68
N ARG A 103 -10.08 7.81 -17.01
CA ARG A 103 -10.12 6.69 -17.97
C ARG A 103 -8.77 6.28 -18.50
N ASN A 104 -7.92 7.26 -18.77
CA ASN A 104 -6.59 7.00 -19.32
C ASN A 104 -5.58 8.00 -18.75
N VAL A 105 -4.40 7.51 -18.42
CA VAL A 105 -3.25 8.34 -18.00
C VAL A 105 -2.05 7.97 -18.84
N LEU A 106 -1.48 8.98 -19.50
CA LEU A 106 -0.17 8.88 -20.16
C LEU A 106 0.79 9.79 -19.38
N MET A 107 1.76 9.22 -18.69
CA MET A 107 2.72 9.96 -17.89
C MET A 107 4.14 9.60 -18.29
N ASN A 108 4.99 10.59 -18.39
CA ASN A 108 6.39 10.40 -18.72
C ASN A 108 7.31 11.27 -17.86
N GLY A 109 8.42 10.69 -17.41
CA GLY A 109 9.48 11.40 -16.76
C GLY A 109 9.14 11.90 -15.36
N LEU A 110 8.51 11.06 -14.52
CA LEU A 110 8.32 11.33 -13.11
C LEU A 110 9.61 11.04 -12.34
N ALA A 111 10.17 12.03 -11.67
CA ALA A 111 11.26 11.84 -10.72
C ALA A 111 10.84 12.33 -9.34
N ILE A 112 11.01 11.50 -8.32
CA ILE A 112 10.77 11.80 -6.91
C ILE A 112 12.08 11.59 -6.16
N ASN A 113 12.56 12.62 -5.47
CA ASN A 113 13.82 12.58 -4.76
C ASN A 113 13.58 12.83 -3.26
N PHE A 114 13.69 11.78 -2.47
CA PHE A 114 13.69 11.85 -1.02
C PHE A 114 15.12 12.09 -0.53
N ILE A 115 15.40 13.30 -0.06
CA ILE A 115 16.74 13.70 0.37
C ILE A 115 16.68 14.08 1.85
N LYS A 116 17.52 13.46 2.65
CA LYS A 116 17.68 13.76 4.07
C LYS A 116 19.15 14.04 4.38
N HIS A 117 19.43 15.23 4.90
CA HIS A 117 20.72 15.61 5.44
C HIS A 117 20.58 15.79 6.95
N ASP A 118 21.31 15.01 7.72
CA ASP A 118 21.25 14.99 9.20
C ASP A 118 19.81 14.80 9.70
N SER A 119 19.24 15.83 10.35
CA SER A 119 17.87 15.83 10.89
C SER A 119 16.83 16.43 9.96
N ILE A 120 17.23 16.94 8.78
CA ILE A 120 16.38 17.73 7.90
C ILE A 120 16.14 16.99 6.59
N ALA A 121 14.86 16.80 6.21
CA ALA A 121 14.49 16.16 4.96
C ALA A 121 13.65 17.09 4.07
N ASN A 122 13.76 16.93 2.75
CA ASN A 122 12.95 17.70 1.80
C ASN A 122 11.48 17.25 1.78
N TYR A 123 11.14 16.22 2.52
CA TYR A 123 9.78 15.66 2.66
C TYR A 123 9.20 15.80 4.08
N ASP A 124 9.84 16.53 4.98
CA ASP A 124 9.38 16.73 6.38
C ASP A 124 7.97 17.31 6.46
N PHE A 125 7.58 18.17 5.51
CA PHE A 125 6.26 18.77 5.46
C PHE A 125 5.11 17.76 5.31
N LEU A 126 5.39 16.54 4.86
CA LEU A 126 4.38 15.46 4.77
C LEU A 126 3.97 14.95 6.17
N PHE A 127 4.85 15.09 7.16
CA PHE A 127 4.66 14.60 8.52
C PHE A 127 4.35 15.71 9.53
N PHE A 128 4.86 16.93 9.26
CA PHE A 128 4.70 18.07 10.15
C PHE A 128 3.84 19.14 9.48
N LYS A 129 2.58 19.27 9.86
CA LYS A 129 1.84 20.50 9.56
C LYS A 129 2.59 21.65 10.22
N ARG A 130 2.90 22.71 9.43
CA ARG A 130 3.37 23.98 10.00
C ARG A 130 2.35 24.38 11.07
N GLN A 131 2.79 24.41 12.32
CA GLN A 131 1.97 24.96 13.41
C GLN A 131 1.75 26.44 13.12
N GLN A 132 0.67 26.77 12.42
CA GLN A 132 -0.01 28.02 12.71
C GLN A 132 -0.55 27.84 14.11
N GLU A 133 -0.26 28.81 14.98
CA GLU A 133 -0.84 28.94 16.31
C GLU A 133 -2.34 28.73 16.20
N ALA A 134 -2.78 27.52 16.37
CA ALA A 134 -4.17 27.14 16.41
C ALA A 134 -4.44 26.77 17.85
N GLU A 135 -5.45 27.42 18.42
CA GLU A 135 -6.07 27.03 19.70
C GLU A 135 -6.08 25.50 19.86
N PRO A 136 -5.95 24.97 21.08
CA PRO A 136 -5.95 23.54 21.32
C PRO A 136 -7.25 22.96 20.76
N GLN A 137 -7.18 22.40 19.56
CA GLN A 137 -8.30 21.66 18.99
C GLN A 137 -8.52 20.44 19.88
N PRO A 138 -9.78 20.10 20.19
CA PRO A 138 -10.08 18.91 20.95
C PRO A 138 -9.37 17.71 20.28
N VAL A 139 -8.78 16.86 21.10
CA VAL A 139 -8.10 15.65 20.66
C VAL A 139 -9.07 14.90 19.75
N ILE A 140 -8.87 15.03 18.43
CA ILE A 140 -9.68 14.29 17.46
C ILE A 140 -9.31 12.83 17.69
N GLU A 141 -10.22 12.08 18.26
CA GLU A 141 -10.11 10.64 18.41
C GLU A 141 -9.64 10.06 17.07
N SER A 142 -8.62 9.23 17.13
CA SER A 142 -7.98 8.67 15.96
C SER A 142 -8.96 7.76 15.22
N ASP A 143 -9.59 8.26 14.17
CA ASP A 143 -10.51 7.49 13.32
C ASP A 143 -9.69 6.73 12.25
N TYR A 144 -9.18 5.56 12.62
CA TYR A 144 -8.37 4.73 11.73
C TYR A 144 -9.16 4.25 10.51
N ALA A 145 -10.41 3.81 10.70
CA ALA A 145 -11.24 3.32 9.61
C ALA A 145 -11.43 4.37 8.51
N ASN A 146 -11.83 5.59 8.88
CA ASN A 146 -12.03 6.66 7.90
C ASN A 146 -10.70 7.17 7.29
N ARG A 147 -9.59 7.14 8.04
CA ARG A 147 -8.28 7.52 7.49
C ARG A 147 -7.81 6.52 6.43
N ILE A 148 -7.85 5.23 6.75
CA ILE A 148 -7.45 4.17 5.82
C ILE A 148 -8.41 4.12 4.63
N ASP A 149 -9.72 4.20 4.86
CA ASP A 149 -10.71 4.26 3.78
C ASP A 149 -10.46 5.44 2.83
N ARG A 150 -10.14 6.61 3.37
CA ARG A 150 -9.83 7.80 2.56
C ARG A 150 -8.56 7.59 1.72
N ILE A 151 -7.51 7.02 2.30
CA ILE A 151 -6.26 6.71 1.56
C ILE A 151 -6.55 5.70 0.45
N LEU A 152 -7.26 4.62 0.74
CA LEU A 152 -7.62 3.62 -0.26
C LEU A 152 -8.50 4.21 -1.36
N ASN A 153 -9.51 5.03 -1.01
CA ASN A 153 -10.35 5.71 -1.99
C ASN A 153 -9.55 6.67 -2.88
N LEU A 154 -8.56 7.37 -2.34
CA LEU A 154 -7.66 8.19 -3.15
C LEU A 154 -6.84 7.33 -4.12
N ILE A 155 -6.25 6.25 -3.64
CA ILE A 155 -5.47 5.33 -4.48
C ILE A 155 -6.35 4.78 -5.61
N TYR A 156 -7.49 4.18 -5.28
CA TYR A 156 -8.40 3.60 -6.28
C TYR A 156 -9.02 4.67 -7.21
N GLY A 157 -9.27 5.89 -6.71
CA GLY A 157 -9.84 6.97 -7.50
C GLY A 157 -8.88 7.53 -8.56
N PHE A 158 -7.58 7.50 -8.30
CA PHE A 158 -6.56 7.98 -9.22
C PHE A 158 -6.04 6.91 -10.19
N LEU A 159 -6.33 5.64 -9.95
CA LEU A 159 -5.91 4.56 -10.86
C LEU A 159 -6.76 4.58 -12.13
N PRO A 160 -6.16 4.69 -13.32
CA PRO A 160 -6.89 4.66 -14.58
C PRO A 160 -7.31 3.22 -14.94
N GLU A 161 -8.33 3.07 -15.77
CA GLU A 161 -8.66 1.78 -16.40
C GLU A 161 -7.58 1.36 -17.40
N ASN A 162 -7.03 2.35 -18.09
CA ASN A 162 -5.94 2.20 -19.04
C ASN A 162 -4.90 3.29 -18.82
N GLY A 163 -3.65 2.98 -19.03
CA GLY A 163 -2.60 3.98 -18.88
C GLY A 163 -1.21 3.42 -19.16
N GLN A 164 -0.33 4.35 -19.45
CA GLN A 164 1.09 4.07 -19.58
C GLN A 164 1.86 5.13 -18.81
N LEU A 165 2.66 4.68 -17.88
CA LEU A 165 3.58 5.50 -17.14
C LEU A 165 5.00 5.07 -17.50
N SER A 166 5.81 5.99 -17.92
CA SER A 166 7.17 5.72 -18.42
C SER A 166 8.19 6.55 -17.65
N GLN A 167 9.38 6.01 -17.51
CA GLN A 167 10.53 6.69 -16.91
C GLN A 167 10.22 7.25 -15.50
N ILE A 168 9.69 6.40 -14.62
CA ILE A 168 9.50 6.76 -13.22
C ILE A 168 10.80 6.47 -12.47
N ASN A 169 11.35 7.49 -11.82
CA ASN A 169 12.54 7.39 -11.00
C ASN A 169 12.23 7.85 -9.58
N ILE A 170 12.43 6.99 -8.60
CA ILE A 170 12.28 7.32 -7.18
C ILE A 170 13.63 7.11 -6.53
N THR A 171 14.19 8.16 -5.93
CA THR A 171 15.48 8.07 -5.24
C THR A 171 15.32 8.44 -3.77
N GLU A 172 16.00 7.71 -2.91
CA GLU A 172 16.19 8.08 -1.51
C GLU A 172 17.68 8.26 -1.25
N ARG A 173 18.04 9.39 -0.69
CA ARG A 173 19.39 9.69 -0.18
C ARG A 173 19.29 10.08 1.28
N LYS A 174 19.94 9.30 2.11
CA LYS A 174 20.06 9.58 3.53
C LYS A 174 21.50 9.42 3.94
N ASP A 175 22.17 10.54 4.22
CA ASP A 175 23.60 10.58 4.51
C ASP A 175 24.44 9.92 3.41
N SER A 176 25.10 8.80 3.70
CA SER A 176 25.87 8.00 2.73
C SER A 176 25.05 6.94 1.99
N ASN A 177 23.80 6.71 2.39
CA ASN A 177 22.98 5.65 1.81
C ASN A 177 22.17 6.14 0.62
N PHE A 178 22.12 5.35 -0.42
CA PHE A 178 21.40 5.65 -1.65
C PHE A 178 20.58 4.46 -2.12
N VAL A 179 19.30 4.70 -2.41
CA VAL A 179 18.40 3.75 -3.08
C VAL A 179 17.77 4.43 -4.27
N ALA A 180 17.79 3.78 -5.42
CA ALA A 180 17.06 4.21 -6.60
C ALA A 180 16.14 3.09 -7.09
N VAL A 181 14.88 3.43 -7.29
CA VAL A 181 13.87 2.59 -7.93
C VAL A 181 13.55 3.23 -9.27
N ASN A 182 13.88 2.54 -10.35
CA ASN A 182 13.55 2.95 -11.71
C ASN A 182 12.47 2.02 -12.25
N ILE A 183 11.39 2.59 -12.74
CA ILE A 183 10.30 1.89 -13.43
C ILE A 183 10.26 2.42 -14.86
N PRO A 184 10.95 1.73 -15.81
CA PRO A 184 11.01 2.16 -17.20
C PRO A 184 9.62 2.23 -17.84
N SER A 185 8.76 1.27 -17.48
CA SER A 185 7.40 1.17 -18.01
C SER A 185 6.47 0.52 -17.00
N PHE A 186 5.32 1.14 -16.79
CA PHE A 186 4.18 0.59 -16.06
C PHE A 186 2.96 0.75 -16.96
N ILE A 187 2.37 -0.36 -17.38
CA ILE A 187 1.27 -0.39 -18.33
C ILE A 187 0.03 -0.91 -17.62
N ILE A 188 -1.10 -0.25 -17.79
CA ILE A 188 -2.42 -0.69 -17.34
C ILE A 188 -3.32 -0.82 -18.56
N GLU A 189 -3.87 -2.00 -18.79
CA GLU A 189 -4.84 -2.28 -19.85
C GLU A 189 -6.01 -3.08 -19.27
N ASN A 190 -7.21 -2.53 -19.38
CA ASN A 190 -8.43 -3.18 -18.88
C ASN A 190 -8.30 -3.67 -17.42
N ASN A 191 -7.80 -2.80 -16.53
CA ASN A 191 -7.52 -3.07 -15.13
C ASN A 191 -6.37 -4.07 -14.86
N HIS A 192 -5.73 -4.65 -15.87
CA HIS A 192 -4.53 -5.46 -15.69
C HIS A 192 -3.30 -4.59 -15.82
N PHE A 193 -2.34 -4.77 -14.93
CA PHE A 193 -1.09 -4.04 -14.99
C PHE A 193 0.12 -4.97 -15.13
N GLN A 194 1.12 -4.47 -15.81
CA GLN A 194 2.46 -5.05 -15.84
C GLN A 194 3.51 -3.96 -15.73
N SER A 195 4.60 -4.28 -15.08
CA SER A 195 5.71 -3.36 -14.86
C SER A 195 7.03 -4.09 -14.70
N THR A 196 8.08 -3.43 -15.13
CA THR A 196 9.46 -3.80 -14.81
C THR A 196 10.00 -2.79 -13.83
N ILE A 197 10.58 -3.26 -12.73
CA ILE A 197 11.11 -2.44 -11.65
C ILE A 197 12.60 -2.75 -11.50
N GLN A 198 13.43 -1.73 -11.58
CA GLN A 198 14.87 -1.83 -11.39
C GLN A 198 15.24 -1.17 -10.08
N ILE A 199 15.88 -1.89 -9.18
CA ILE A 199 16.28 -1.38 -7.87
C ILE A 199 17.80 -1.37 -7.80
N LYS A 200 18.34 -0.21 -7.52
CA LYS A 200 19.76 0.02 -7.28
C LYS A 200 19.95 0.56 -5.87
N GLU A 201 20.81 -0.08 -5.12
CA GLU A 201 21.14 0.31 -3.77
C GLU A 201 22.67 0.39 -3.58
N ASP A 202 23.16 1.58 -3.23
CA ASP A 202 24.59 1.85 -3.02
C ASP A 202 25.50 1.15 -4.02
N THR A 203 26.38 0.28 -3.54
CA THR A 203 27.33 -0.51 -4.34
C THR A 203 26.78 -1.89 -4.74
N LEU A 204 25.57 -2.26 -4.27
CA LEU A 204 25.02 -3.59 -4.57
C LEU A 204 24.66 -3.73 -6.06
N PRO A 205 24.64 -4.95 -6.59
CA PRO A 205 24.18 -5.20 -7.94
C PRO A 205 22.74 -4.73 -8.13
N GLN A 206 22.44 -4.18 -9.31
CA GLN A 206 21.09 -3.81 -9.66
C GLN A 206 20.18 -5.04 -9.71
N GLN A 207 19.04 -4.95 -9.04
CA GLN A 207 18.01 -5.98 -9.09
C GLN A 207 16.98 -5.63 -10.15
N LEU A 208 16.46 -6.63 -10.84
CA LEU A 208 15.35 -6.52 -11.77
C LEU A 208 14.17 -7.32 -11.23
N TRP A 209 13.03 -6.66 -11.07
CA TRP A 209 11.79 -7.29 -10.64
C TRP A 209 10.73 -7.10 -11.71
N GLU A 210 9.85 -8.05 -11.86
CA GLU A 210 8.64 -7.94 -12.65
C GLU A 210 7.43 -7.94 -11.74
N ALA A 211 6.50 -7.04 -11.99
CA ALA A 211 5.25 -6.94 -11.28
C ALA A 211 4.09 -7.05 -12.26
N THR A 212 3.11 -7.89 -11.93
CA THR A 212 1.88 -8.06 -12.70
C THR A 212 0.69 -8.09 -11.76
N GLY A 213 -0.48 -7.70 -12.24
CA GLY A 213 -1.67 -7.78 -11.41
C GLY A 213 -2.93 -7.23 -12.05
N GLU A 214 -3.94 -7.09 -11.23
CA GLU A 214 -5.26 -6.59 -11.58
C GLU A 214 -5.73 -5.58 -10.53
N LEU A 215 -6.27 -4.47 -10.99
CA LEU A 215 -6.83 -3.40 -10.17
C LEU A 215 -8.27 -3.13 -10.59
N ASN A 216 -9.24 -3.46 -9.76
CA ASN A 216 -10.64 -3.18 -10.02
C ASN A 216 -11.14 -2.08 -9.07
N ARG A 217 -11.42 -0.89 -9.62
CA ARG A 217 -11.93 0.25 -8.85
C ARG A 217 -13.37 0.05 -8.37
N ARG A 218 -14.20 -0.64 -9.14
CA ARG A 218 -15.62 -0.82 -8.79
C ARG A 218 -15.78 -1.73 -7.59
N ASP A 219 -14.99 -2.79 -7.54
CA ASP A 219 -15.04 -3.79 -6.48
C ASP A 219 -13.98 -3.58 -5.40
N TYR A 220 -13.17 -2.50 -5.53
CA TYR A 220 -12.06 -2.21 -4.65
C TYR A 220 -11.13 -3.42 -4.45
N THR A 221 -10.79 -4.10 -5.53
CA THR A 221 -9.91 -5.27 -5.50
C THR A 221 -8.55 -4.95 -6.09
N LEU A 222 -7.52 -5.47 -5.44
CA LEU A 222 -6.13 -5.45 -5.90
C LEU A 222 -5.61 -6.89 -5.89
N LYS A 223 -5.06 -7.32 -7.02
CA LYS A 223 -4.24 -8.54 -7.11
C LYS A 223 -2.89 -8.14 -7.66
N ALA A 224 -1.82 -8.57 -7.04
CA ALA A 224 -0.46 -8.29 -7.48
C ALA A 224 0.45 -9.50 -7.29
N SER A 225 1.38 -9.68 -8.19
CA SER A 225 2.44 -10.66 -8.09
C SER A 225 3.77 -10.02 -8.47
N VAL A 226 4.80 -10.27 -7.68
CA VAL A 226 6.15 -9.77 -7.91
C VAL A 226 7.11 -10.95 -7.94
N PHE A 227 7.98 -10.98 -8.93
CA PHE A 227 9.00 -12.02 -9.11
C PHE A 227 10.24 -11.45 -9.82
N ALA A 228 11.36 -12.09 -9.67
CA ALA A 228 12.56 -11.73 -10.42
C ALA A 228 12.66 -12.61 -11.69
N PRO A 229 13.02 -12.05 -12.85
CA PRO A 229 13.28 -12.84 -14.05
C PRO A 229 14.47 -13.81 -13.84
N GLU A 230 14.59 -14.81 -14.70
CA GLU A 230 15.69 -15.79 -14.69
C GLU A 230 15.79 -16.62 -13.39
N LYS A 231 14.68 -16.82 -12.67
CA LYS A 231 14.63 -17.58 -11.40
C LYS A 231 15.61 -17.08 -10.33
N ARG A 232 15.92 -15.80 -10.35
CA ARG A 232 16.69 -15.14 -9.29
C ARG A 232 15.78 -14.85 -8.11
N LYS A 233 16.37 -14.82 -6.91
CA LYS A 233 15.63 -14.36 -5.71
C LYS A 233 15.57 -12.85 -5.66
N ILE A 234 14.43 -12.34 -5.23
CA ILE A 234 14.26 -10.94 -4.83
C ILE A 234 14.91 -10.75 -3.46
N SER A 235 15.71 -9.73 -3.29
CA SER A 235 16.29 -9.32 -2.02
C SER A 235 15.64 -8.01 -1.52
N LEU A 236 15.54 -7.86 -0.21
CA LEU A 236 14.98 -6.67 0.45
C LEU A 236 16.06 -5.96 1.29
N PRO A 237 17.00 -5.25 0.69
CA PRO A 237 18.13 -4.62 1.39
C PRO A 237 17.70 -3.58 2.43
N TYR A 238 16.56 -2.89 2.23
CA TYR A 238 16.01 -1.96 3.21
C TYR A 238 15.70 -2.65 4.54
N ILE A 239 15.21 -3.89 4.51
CA ILE A 239 14.97 -4.69 5.73
C ILE A 239 16.29 -5.01 6.39
N THR A 240 17.31 -5.38 5.61
CA THR A 240 18.65 -5.67 6.13
C THR A 240 19.22 -4.48 6.88
N ARG A 241 19.13 -3.28 6.30
CA ARG A 241 19.66 -2.06 6.95
C ARG A 241 18.90 -1.69 8.22
N ARG A 242 17.58 -1.81 8.20
CA ARG A 242 16.75 -1.37 9.32
C ARG A 242 16.70 -2.36 10.47
N PHE A 243 16.69 -3.65 10.16
CA PHE A 243 16.45 -4.71 11.14
C PHE A 243 17.62 -5.69 11.28
N GLY A 244 18.66 -5.58 10.44
CA GLY A 244 19.77 -6.52 10.40
C GLY A 244 19.40 -7.89 9.82
N ALA A 245 18.23 -8.02 9.21
CA ALA A 245 17.73 -9.26 8.62
C ALA A 245 17.91 -9.27 7.10
N GLU A 246 18.65 -10.22 6.58
CA GLU A 246 18.69 -10.48 5.13
C GLU A 246 17.47 -11.29 4.74
N VAL A 247 16.65 -10.76 3.84
CA VAL A 247 15.42 -11.39 3.38
C VAL A 247 15.45 -11.53 1.87
N THR A 248 15.30 -12.76 1.40
CA THR A 248 15.14 -13.03 -0.04
C THR A 248 13.98 -13.98 -0.28
N PHE A 249 13.35 -13.91 -1.46
CA PHE A 249 12.24 -14.78 -1.84
C PHE A 249 12.16 -14.94 -3.37
N ASP A 250 11.48 -15.99 -3.83
CA ASP A 250 11.30 -16.24 -5.26
C ASP A 250 10.12 -15.44 -5.82
N THR A 251 8.96 -15.55 -5.17
CA THR A 251 7.73 -14.86 -5.60
C THR A 251 6.93 -14.36 -4.41
N LEU A 252 6.30 -13.21 -4.56
CA LEU A 252 5.31 -12.67 -3.63
C LEU A 252 4.02 -12.37 -4.40
N SER A 253 2.93 -12.96 -3.98
CA SER A 253 1.60 -12.62 -4.50
C SER A 253 0.71 -12.08 -3.40
N TYR A 254 -0.11 -11.10 -3.73
CA TYR A 254 -0.99 -10.43 -2.79
C TYR A 254 -2.34 -10.14 -3.46
N ASN A 255 -3.42 -10.40 -2.75
CA ASN A 255 -4.72 -9.88 -3.13
C ASN A 255 -5.40 -9.21 -1.93
N MET A 256 -6.20 -8.23 -2.20
CA MET A 256 -6.95 -7.50 -1.20
C MET A 256 -8.29 -7.03 -1.77
N THR A 257 -9.31 -7.07 -0.94
CA THR A 257 -10.61 -6.42 -1.18
C THR A 257 -10.94 -5.52 -0.01
N LYS A 258 -11.64 -4.43 -0.30
CA LYS A 258 -12.10 -3.46 0.68
C LYS A 258 -13.62 -3.46 0.72
N ASP A 259 -14.19 -3.52 1.91
CA ASP A 259 -15.62 -3.35 2.14
C ASP A 259 -15.85 -2.36 3.29
N LYS A 260 -16.61 -1.29 3.02
CA LYS A 260 -16.97 -0.30 4.03
C LYS A 260 -18.35 -0.62 4.58
N ARG A 261 -18.40 -1.23 5.78
CA ARG A 261 -19.64 -1.68 6.40
C ARG A 261 -20.46 -0.56 7.04
N ALA A 262 -19.79 0.46 7.61
CA ALA A 262 -20.41 1.62 8.26
C ALA A 262 -19.49 2.84 8.19
N SER A 263 -19.94 4.00 8.66
CA SER A 263 -19.16 5.25 8.61
C SER A 263 -17.78 5.17 9.28
N ASN A 264 -17.66 4.34 10.32
CA ASN A 264 -16.44 4.16 11.11
C ASN A 264 -15.96 2.69 11.16
N GLN A 265 -16.40 1.85 10.20
CA GLN A 265 -16.02 0.44 10.12
C GLN A 265 -15.59 0.08 8.71
N LEU A 266 -14.38 -0.42 8.59
CA LEU A 266 -13.76 -0.88 7.35
C LEU A 266 -13.34 -2.33 7.50
N LEU A 267 -13.70 -3.18 6.55
CA LEU A 267 -13.24 -4.55 6.44
C LEU A 267 -12.27 -4.66 5.28
N LEU A 268 -11.07 -5.16 5.57
CA LEU A 268 -10.10 -5.57 4.56
C LEU A 268 -9.97 -7.09 4.59
N LYS A 269 -10.20 -7.72 3.45
CA LYS A 269 -9.95 -9.15 3.26
C LYS A 269 -8.81 -9.34 2.29
N GLY A 270 -7.94 -10.27 2.56
CA GLY A 270 -6.82 -10.46 1.66
C GLY A 270 -6.11 -11.78 1.84
N LYS A 271 -5.23 -12.02 0.88
CA LYS A 271 -4.36 -13.18 0.86
C LYS A 271 -2.97 -12.75 0.38
N ALA A 272 -1.96 -13.05 1.18
CA ALA A 272 -0.57 -12.94 0.81
C ALA A 272 0.06 -14.33 0.70
N ARG A 273 0.88 -14.58 -0.30
CA ARG A 273 1.64 -15.82 -0.46
C ARG A 273 3.07 -15.47 -0.85
N VAL A 274 4.01 -16.08 -0.16
CA VAL A 274 5.44 -16.02 -0.47
C VAL A 274 5.94 -17.43 -0.75
N ASN A 275 6.81 -17.58 -1.75
CA ASN A 275 7.48 -18.84 -2.04
C ASN A 275 8.99 -18.62 -1.98
N GLY A 276 9.71 -19.65 -1.52
CA GLY A 276 11.16 -19.67 -1.45
C GLY A 276 11.72 -18.56 -0.55
N LEU A 277 11.09 -18.30 0.60
CA LEU A 277 11.52 -17.28 1.54
C LEU A 277 12.77 -17.75 2.30
N ASP A 278 13.84 -16.97 2.21
CA ASP A 278 15.02 -17.12 3.04
C ASP A 278 15.14 -15.90 3.96
N VAL A 279 15.41 -16.16 5.23
CA VAL A 279 15.65 -15.12 6.22
C VAL A 279 16.92 -15.45 6.97
N PHE A 280 17.87 -14.52 7.01
CA PHE A 280 19.05 -14.62 7.84
C PHE A 280 19.09 -13.46 8.83
N HIS A 281 19.16 -13.77 10.11
CA HIS A 281 19.36 -12.79 11.17
C HIS A 281 20.11 -13.44 12.33
N LYS A 282 21.26 -12.87 12.69
CA LYS A 282 22.18 -13.44 13.69
C LYS A 282 21.55 -13.73 15.06
N ALA A 283 20.54 -12.97 15.46
CA ALA A 283 19.85 -13.19 16.74
C ALA A 283 18.78 -14.29 16.66
N LEU A 284 18.37 -14.72 15.46
CA LEU A 284 17.37 -15.78 15.28
C LEU A 284 18.04 -17.15 15.05
N SER A 285 19.03 -17.20 14.17
CA SER A 285 19.73 -18.43 13.83
C SER A 285 21.13 -18.13 13.27
N PRO A 286 22.13 -18.98 13.51
CA PRO A 286 23.41 -18.91 12.82
C PRO A 286 23.33 -19.32 11.34
N GLU A 287 22.24 -19.96 10.92
CA GLU A 287 22.00 -20.44 9.56
C GLU A 287 20.86 -19.68 8.90
N VAL A 288 20.76 -19.74 7.58
CA VAL A 288 19.63 -19.19 6.82
C VAL A 288 18.37 -20.01 7.13
N ILE A 289 17.34 -19.33 7.58
CA ILE A 289 16.03 -19.92 7.80
C ILE A 289 15.31 -19.98 6.46
N HIS A 290 14.98 -21.19 5.99
CA HIS A 290 14.31 -21.41 4.71
C HIS A 290 12.86 -21.84 4.90
N LEU A 291 11.94 -21.18 4.20
CA LEU A 291 10.52 -21.52 4.13
C LEU A 291 10.10 -21.68 2.67
N ASP A 292 9.74 -22.91 2.28
CA ASP A 292 9.33 -23.23 0.91
C ASP A 292 8.11 -22.43 0.49
N ARG A 293 7.10 -22.36 1.37
CA ARG A 293 5.85 -21.64 1.13
C ARG A 293 5.25 -21.09 2.41
N GLY A 294 4.93 -19.81 2.40
CA GLY A 294 4.13 -19.15 3.43
C GLY A 294 2.87 -18.51 2.84
N GLN A 295 1.76 -18.58 3.54
CA GLN A 295 0.50 -17.97 3.15
C GLN A 295 -0.20 -17.36 4.36
N LEU A 296 -0.74 -16.17 4.15
CA LEU A 296 -1.62 -15.47 5.08
C LEU A 296 -2.95 -15.19 4.38
N CYS A 297 -4.06 -15.74 4.88
CA CYS A 297 -5.40 -15.30 4.52
C CYS A 297 -5.96 -14.53 5.72
N TYR A 298 -6.38 -13.29 5.52
CA TYR A 298 -6.82 -12.45 6.62
C TYR A 298 -8.14 -11.77 6.37
N GLU A 299 -8.89 -11.58 7.44
CA GLU A 299 -10.00 -10.63 7.55
C GLU A 299 -9.64 -9.64 8.66
N MET A 300 -9.41 -8.38 8.27
CA MET A 300 -9.05 -7.31 9.19
C MET A 300 -10.22 -6.35 9.35
N ASN A 301 -10.78 -6.29 10.54
CA ASN A 301 -11.77 -5.32 10.93
C ASN A 301 -11.08 -4.08 11.49
N ILE A 302 -11.37 -2.92 10.93
CA ILE A 302 -10.81 -1.64 11.34
C ILE A 302 -11.94 -0.75 11.80
N SER A 303 -11.87 -0.28 13.03
CA SER A 303 -12.79 0.71 13.59
C SER A 303 -12.14 2.09 13.70
N GLY A 304 -12.82 3.03 14.34
CA GLY A 304 -12.25 4.34 14.64
C GLY A 304 -10.98 4.26 15.50
N HIS A 305 -10.89 3.29 16.40
CA HIS A 305 -9.82 3.19 17.40
C HIS A 305 -9.24 1.78 17.56
N SER A 306 -9.67 0.81 16.75
CA SER A 306 -9.15 -0.56 16.82
C SER A 306 -8.82 -1.16 15.46
N LEU A 307 -7.87 -2.09 15.48
CA LEU A 307 -7.48 -2.98 14.38
C LEU A 307 -7.61 -4.40 14.89
N GLU A 308 -8.35 -5.24 14.20
CA GLU A 308 -8.59 -6.63 14.61
C GLU A 308 -8.44 -7.59 13.42
N LEU A 309 -7.55 -8.56 13.57
CA LEU A 309 -7.51 -9.77 12.75
C LEU A 309 -8.27 -10.85 13.52
N ASP A 310 -9.40 -11.25 13.00
CA ASP A 310 -10.23 -12.23 13.70
C ASP A 310 -9.74 -13.68 13.51
N SER A 311 -10.35 -14.59 14.23
CA SER A 311 -9.99 -16.03 14.22
C SER A 311 -10.27 -16.74 12.88
N THR A 312 -10.87 -16.08 11.89
CA THR A 312 -10.96 -16.59 10.51
C THR A 312 -9.65 -16.39 9.74
N THR A 313 -8.74 -15.59 10.29
CA THR A 313 -7.38 -15.42 9.75
C THR A 313 -6.64 -16.76 9.77
N ILE A 314 -6.01 -17.08 8.65
CA ILE A 314 -5.25 -18.32 8.45
C ILE A 314 -3.82 -17.97 8.14
N VAL A 315 -2.91 -18.45 8.96
CA VAL A 315 -1.47 -18.51 8.66
C VAL A 315 -1.11 -19.94 8.32
N ASP A 316 -0.63 -20.16 7.12
CA ASP A 316 -0.31 -21.48 6.57
C ASP A 316 1.17 -21.46 6.15
N PHE A 317 1.96 -22.34 6.71
CA PHE A 317 3.34 -22.55 6.29
C PHE A 317 3.66 -24.06 6.27
N ASN A 318 4.13 -24.50 5.12
CA ASN A 318 4.37 -25.90 4.82
C ASN A 318 3.11 -26.77 5.09
N LYS A 319 3.11 -27.60 6.14
CA LYS A 319 1.97 -28.43 6.53
C LYS A 319 1.17 -27.87 7.71
N LEU A 320 1.67 -26.80 8.35
CA LEU A 320 1.02 -26.21 9.51
C LEU A 320 0.08 -25.08 9.12
N GLN A 321 -1.06 -25.08 9.77
CA GLN A 321 -2.06 -24.04 9.67
C GLN A 321 -2.43 -23.54 11.06
N PHE A 322 -2.40 -22.23 11.27
CA PHE A 322 -2.80 -21.55 12.50
C PHE A 322 -3.93 -20.56 12.22
N HIS A 323 -4.73 -20.32 13.25
CA HIS A 323 -5.79 -19.32 13.26
C HIS A 323 -5.48 -18.26 14.34
N PRO A 324 -4.59 -17.30 14.07
CA PRO A 324 -4.27 -16.26 15.04
C PRO A 324 -5.44 -15.27 15.17
N TYR A 325 -5.66 -14.83 16.38
CA TYR A 325 -6.45 -13.65 16.71
C TYR A 325 -5.50 -12.56 17.16
N LEU A 326 -5.61 -11.37 16.57
CA LEU A 326 -4.83 -10.20 16.95
C LEU A 326 -5.77 -9.00 17.06
N ARG A 327 -5.69 -8.28 18.18
CA ARG A 327 -6.42 -7.02 18.37
C ARG A 327 -5.50 -5.97 18.94
N ALA A 328 -5.49 -4.79 18.34
CA ALA A 328 -4.86 -3.61 18.87
C ALA A 328 -5.93 -2.53 19.00
N GLU A 329 -6.15 -2.04 20.20
CA GLU A 329 -7.16 -1.03 20.51
C GLU A 329 -6.52 0.16 21.23
N LYS A 330 -6.93 1.37 20.87
CA LYS A 330 -6.46 2.58 21.54
C LYS A 330 -7.54 3.13 22.44
N GLU A 331 -7.35 3.01 23.75
CA GLU A 331 -8.22 3.54 24.77
C GLU A 331 -7.56 4.69 25.52
N LYS A 332 -8.24 5.85 25.61
CA LYS A 332 -7.76 7.03 26.34
C LYS A 332 -6.30 7.42 26.05
N GLY A 333 -5.85 7.19 24.80
CA GLY A 333 -4.49 7.53 24.37
C GLY A 333 -3.47 6.39 24.49
N ASN A 334 -3.75 5.32 25.20
CA ASN A 334 -2.88 4.16 25.38
C ASN A 334 -3.33 3.01 24.49
N TRP A 335 -2.40 2.13 24.16
CA TRP A 335 -2.67 0.92 23.39
C TRP A 335 -2.93 -0.26 24.30
N HIS A 336 -3.94 -1.05 23.95
CA HIS A 336 -4.18 -2.39 24.48
C HIS A 336 -3.99 -3.38 23.32
N PHE A 337 -3.20 -4.41 23.52
CA PHE A 337 -2.87 -5.40 22.51
C PHE A 337 -3.19 -6.79 23.03
N THR A 338 -3.99 -7.54 22.27
CA THR A 338 -4.32 -8.94 22.54
C THR A 338 -3.87 -9.79 21.36
N ALA A 339 -3.16 -10.88 21.63
CA ALA A 339 -2.80 -11.90 20.65
C ALA A 339 -3.15 -13.27 21.18
N ALA A 340 -3.82 -14.10 20.39
CA ALA A 340 -4.16 -15.46 20.78
C ALA A 340 -4.00 -16.44 19.61
N VAL A 341 -3.57 -17.64 19.91
CA VAL A 341 -3.54 -18.77 18.99
C VAL A 341 -4.09 -19.98 19.72
N ASN A 342 -5.12 -20.59 19.12
CA ASN A 342 -5.70 -21.82 19.63
C ASN A 342 -5.59 -22.90 18.53
N LYS A 343 -4.69 -23.85 18.71
CA LYS A 343 -4.54 -24.99 17.80
C LYS A 343 -5.02 -26.24 18.50
N SER A 344 -6.15 -26.78 18.04
CA SER A 344 -6.65 -28.08 18.50
C SER A 344 -5.67 -29.20 18.12
N TRP A 345 -5.93 -30.41 18.57
CA TRP A 345 -5.10 -31.59 18.31
C TRP A 345 -4.75 -31.73 16.83
N PHE A 346 -3.44 -31.87 16.56
CA PHE A 346 -2.87 -32.05 15.22
C PHE A 346 -1.68 -33.02 15.28
N PRO A 347 -1.35 -33.72 14.19
CA PRO A 347 -0.21 -34.63 14.15
C PRO A 347 1.10 -33.93 14.55
N ALA A 348 1.84 -34.50 15.49
CA ALA A 348 3.12 -33.93 15.91
C ALA A 348 4.12 -33.84 14.75
N ASP A 349 4.09 -34.80 13.82
CA ASP A 349 4.95 -34.81 12.63
C ASP A 349 4.70 -33.60 11.71
N ASP A 350 3.49 -33.05 11.67
CA ASP A 350 3.19 -31.84 10.92
C ASP A 350 3.93 -30.62 11.48
N LEU A 351 4.13 -30.53 12.80
CA LEU A 351 4.93 -29.48 13.42
C LEU A 351 6.40 -29.60 12.98
N PHE A 352 7.01 -30.75 13.27
CA PHE A 352 8.44 -30.93 13.06
C PHE A 352 8.83 -30.91 11.58
N SER A 353 7.98 -31.46 10.71
CA SER A 353 8.22 -31.41 9.24
C SER A 353 7.94 -30.03 8.62
N SER A 354 7.24 -29.14 9.33
CA SER A 354 6.94 -27.78 8.86
C SER A 354 7.89 -26.72 9.41
N LEU A 355 8.72 -27.06 10.41
CA LEU A 355 9.70 -26.11 10.94
C LEU A 355 10.59 -25.60 9.79
N PRO A 356 10.77 -24.29 9.68
CA PRO A 356 11.70 -23.74 8.68
C PRO A 356 13.10 -24.30 8.90
N LYS A 357 13.72 -24.75 7.82
CA LYS A 357 15.11 -25.22 7.87
C LYS A 357 16.02 -24.11 8.37
N GLY A 358 17.03 -24.47 9.15
CA GLY A 358 17.97 -23.54 9.74
C GLY A 358 17.47 -22.81 11.01
N LEU A 359 16.18 -22.88 11.35
CA LEU A 359 15.68 -22.29 12.59
C LEU A 359 15.98 -23.16 13.82
N PHE A 360 15.82 -24.46 13.67
CA PHE A 360 16.07 -25.46 14.72
C PHE A 360 16.88 -26.63 14.11
N SER A 361 18.15 -26.38 13.78
CA SER A 361 18.99 -27.37 13.12
C SER A 361 19.09 -28.71 13.87
N ASN A 362 19.00 -28.66 15.21
CA ASN A 362 18.99 -29.87 16.05
C ASN A 362 17.69 -30.70 15.92
N LEU A 363 16.64 -30.14 15.32
CA LEU A 363 15.35 -30.82 15.12
C LEU A 363 15.12 -31.23 13.65
N GLU A 364 16.06 -30.93 12.77
CA GLU A 364 15.93 -31.27 11.36
C GLU A 364 15.94 -32.79 11.16
N GLY A 365 14.98 -33.27 10.34
CA GLY A 365 14.86 -34.69 10.04
C GLY A 365 14.29 -35.56 11.17
N ILE A 366 13.90 -34.99 12.29
CA ILE A 366 13.17 -35.71 13.35
C ILE A 366 11.81 -36.16 12.77
N LYS A 367 11.50 -37.43 12.97
CA LYS A 367 10.15 -37.98 12.75
C LYS A 367 9.50 -38.23 14.08
N THR A 368 8.23 -37.87 14.16
CA THR A 368 7.45 -37.99 15.39
C THR A 368 6.12 -38.69 15.13
N SER A 369 5.49 -39.17 16.16
CA SER A 369 4.14 -39.70 16.16
C SER A 369 3.36 -39.15 17.34
N GLY A 370 2.04 -39.32 17.34
CA GLY A 370 1.15 -38.72 18.32
C GLY A 370 0.59 -37.40 17.91
N GLU A 371 -0.08 -36.75 18.83
CA GLU A 371 -0.76 -35.47 18.58
C GLU A 371 -0.28 -34.41 19.57
N LEU A 372 -0.31 -33.15 19.10
CA LEU A 372 -0.02 -31.95 19.91
C LEU A 372 -1.24 -31.02 19.85
N ALA A 373 -1.45 -30.25 20.93
CA ALA A 373 -2.35 -29.10 20.91
C ALA A 373 -1.64 -27.90 21.54
N TYR A 374 -1.86 -26.71 21.01
CA TYR A 374 -1.17 -25.52 21.44
C TYR A 374 -2.16 -24.39 21.74
N HIS A 375 -1.96 -23.76 22.89
CA HIS A 375 -2.68 -22.57 23.31
C HIS A 375 -1.66 -21.46 23.64
N PHE A 376 -1.93 -20.27 23.12
CA PHE A 376 -1.16 -19.07 23.40
C PHE A 376 -2.10 -17.89 23.60
N LEU A 377 -1.88 -17.11 24.64
CA LEU A 377 -2.55 -15.86 24.93
C LEU A 377 -1.52 -14.83 25.40
N LEU A 378 -1.51 -13.67 24.77
CA LEU A 378 -0.80 -12.49 25.20
C LEU A 378 -1.80 -11.34 25.28
N ASP A 379 -1.87 -10.68 26.44
CA ASP A 379 -2.73 -9.53 26.66
C ASP A 379 -1.92 -8.45 27.38
N ILE A 380 -1.74 -7.28 26.75
CA ILE A 380 -0.90 -6.18 27.24
C ILE A 380 -1.70 -4.89 27.19
N ASP A 381 -1.95 -4.30 28.35
CA ASP A 381 -2.38 -2.92 28.47
C ASP A 381 -1.18 -2.02 28.75
N PHE A 382 -0.81 -1.17 27.80
CA PHE A 382 0.32 -0.24 27.94
C PHE A 382 0.04 0.90 28.96
N ALA A 383 -1.22 1.05 29.40
CA ALA A 383 -1.57 1.92 30.52
C ALA A 383 -1.31 1.25 31.89
N GLN A 384 -1.32 -0.10 31.93
CA GLN A 384 -1.22 -0.90 33.15
C GLN A 384 -0.35 -2.14 32.88
N LEU A 385 0.95 -1.94 32.75
CA LEU A 385 1.89 -3.03 32.44
C LEU A 385 1.89 -4.17 33.46
N ASP A 386 1.49 -3.87 34.71
CA ASP A 386 1.34 -4.88 35.76
C ASP A 386 0.20 -5.87 35.51
N SER A 387 -0.72 -5.54 34.58
CA SER A 387 -1.82 -6.42 34.17
C SER A 387 -1.48 -7.38 33.02
N LEU A 388 -0.21 -7.43 32.59
CA LEU A 388 0.27 -8.33 31.54
C LEU A 388 -0.14 -9.77 31.83
N LYS A 389 -0.82 -10.38 30.85
CA LYS A 389 -1.10 -11.82 30.85
C LYS A 389 -0.34 -12.48 29.72
N LEU A 390 0.41 -13.49 30.03
CA LEU A 390 1.10 -14.33 29.07
C LEU A 390 0.84 -15.79 29.45
N GLU A 391 0.11 -16.49 28.58
CA GLU A 391 -0.18 -17.91 28.74
C GLU A 391 0.37 -18.65 27.51
N SER A 392 1.09 -19.74 27.74
CA SER A 392 1.55 -20.62 26.68
C SER A 392 1.51 -22.04 27.17
N GLU A 393 0.70 -22.87 26.54
CA GLU A 393 0.49 -24.26 26.92
C GLU A 393 0.64 -25.16 25.70
N LEU A 394 1.49 -26.17 25.79
CA LEU A 394 1.62 -27.25 24.83
C LEU A 394 1.15 -28.55 25.47
N LYS A 395 0.12 -29.17 24.91
CA LYS A 395 -0.39 -30.47 25.32
C LYS A 395 0.06 -31.53 24.33
N GLU A 396 0.36 -32.73 24.86
CA GLU A 396 0.76 -33.89 24.09
C GLU A 396 -0.19 -35.07 24.33
N LYS A 397 -0.36 -35.90 23.30
CA LYS A 397 -1.07 -37.16 23.38
C LYS A 397 -0.33 -38.22 22.58
N ASP A 398 0.13 -39.26 23.23
CA ASP A 398 0.87 -40.39 22.62
C ASP A 398 2.13 -39.92 21.84
N PHE A 399 2.72 -38.80 22.24
CA PHE A 399 3.88 -38.22 21.57
C PHE A 399 5.12 -39.12 21.72
N ARG A 400 5.76 -39.41 20.58
CA ARG A 400 7.01 -40.18 20.54
C ARG A 400 7.89 -39.67 19.42
N ILE A 401 9.20 -39.63 19.64
CA ILE A 401 10.21 -39.45 18.61
C ILE A 401 10.50 -40.84 18.02
N THR A 402 10.19 -41.05 16.75
CA THR A 402 10.33 -42.31 16.06
C THR A 402 11.64 -42.47 15.32
N SER A 403 12.26 -41.37 14.88
CA SER A 403 13.62 -41.37 14.37
C SER A 403 14.26 -40.00 14.57
N TYR A 404 15.55 -39.97 14.89
CA TYR A 404 16.38 -38.81 14.76
C TYR A 404 16.95 -38.75 13.34
N GLY A 405 16.98 -37.56 12.72
CA GLY A 405 17.67 -37.37 11.47
C GLY A 405 19.09 -37.90 11.63
N ALA A 406 19.54 -38.72 10.67
CA ALA A 406 20.87 -39.27 10.71
C ALA A 406 21.88 -38.12 10.63
N THR A 407 22.44 -37.72 11.76
CA THR A 407 23.76 -37.11 11.80
C THR A 407 24.71 -38.16 11.28
N SER A 408 25.09 -38.08 10.01
CA SER A 408 26.24 -38.79 9.52
C SER A 408 27.44 -38.38 10.39
N LEU A 409 27.88 -39.29 11.21
CA LEU A 409 29.21 -39.26 11.82
C LEU A 409 30.29 -39.15 10.76
#